data_2654ef3c5f3c7320a3439dc564eff538
#
_entry.id   2654ef3c5f3c7320a3439dc564eff538
#
_cell.length_a   1.000
_cell.length_b   1.000
_cell.length_c   1.000
_cell.angle_alpha   90.00
_cell.angle_beta   90.00
_cell.angle_gamma   90.00
#
_symmetry.space_group_name_H-M   'P 1'
#
loop_
_entity.id
_entity.type
_entity.pdbx_description
1 polymer ?
#
loop_
_entity_poly.entity_id
_entity_poly.type
_entity_poly.pdbx_seq_one_letter_code
_entity_poly.pdbx_strand_id
1 'polypeptide(L)'
;MEALEAIRRRRSVRNFTGDSIPLEDLETIVDAGRLAASGTNRQPWDFIVITDRETIDKLKVAAQWMGTAGAIIAVVMDPSSRWWKEDGSAAVQNMLLASTARGYGSCWVEGDMLPREEQFKALLGVPEEKRLFVLVPIGVPVEWPTKEKKSLEEVLHWERY
;
A
#
# COMPACT_ATOMS: atom_id res chain seq x y z
N MET A 1 -6.12 -4.24 17.42
CA MET A 1 -4.77 -3.73 17.83
C MET A 1 -4.88 -2.23 17.96
N GLU A 2 -4.28 -1.65 19.00
CA GLU A 2 -4.23 -0.20 19.18
C GLU A 2 -3.38 0.49 18.10
N ALA A 3 -3.75 1.73 17.73
CA ALA A 3 -3.11 2.46 16.62
C ALA A 3 -1.59 2.62 16.79
N LEU A 4 -1.14 2.99 17.99
CA LEU A 4 0.29 3.16 18.28
C LEU A 4 1.05 1.85 18.22
N GLU A 5 0.42 0.74 18.56
CA GLU A 5 1.02 -0.60 18.43
C GLU A 5 1.18 -0.97 16.94
N ALA A 6 0.16 -0.73 16.11
CA ALA A 6 0.26 -0.95 14.67
C ALA A 6 1.40 -0.13 14.04
N ILE A 7 1.56 1.13 14.44
CA ILE A 7 2.66 2.01 13.99
C ILE A 7 4.02 1.41 14.38
N ARG A 8 4.18 0.94 15.62
CA ARG A 8 5.44 0.35 16.11
C ARG A 8 5.78 -0.97 15.41
N ARG A 9 4.76 -1.79 15.12
CA ARG A 9 4.94 -3.14 14.55
C ARG A 9 5.08 -3.15 13.03
N ARG A 10 4.46 -2.20 12.32
CA ARG A 10 4.46 -2.19 10.86
C ARG A 10 5.87 -2.26 10.27
N ARG A 11 6.10 -3.24 9.43
CA ARG A 11 7.31 -3.39 8.60
C ARG A 11 6.90 -3.67 7.14
N SER A 12 7.81 -3.43 6.20
CA SER A 12 7.62 -3.83 4.81
C SER A 12 7.92 -5.32 4.67
N VAL A 13 6.87 -6.12 4.53
CA VAL A 13 6.93 -7.57 4.34
C VAL A 13 7.02 -7.87 2.84
N ARG A 14 7.92 -8.77 2.45
CA ARG A 14 8.16 -9.17 1.07
C ARG A 14 8.18 -10.68 0.88
N ASN A 15 7.70 -11.44 1.85
CA ASN A 15 7.58 -12.89 1.78
C ASN A 15 6.28 -13.30 2.48
N PHE A 16 5.35 -13.85 1.70
CA PHE A 16 4.02 -14.22 2.15
C PHE A 16 3.77 -15.71 1.93
N THR A 17 2.80 -16.27 2.64
CA THR A 17 2.44 -17.70 2.54
C THR A 17 1.70 -18.04 1.24
N GLY A 18 1.10 -17.06 0.58
CA GLY A 18 0.22 -17.27 -0.58
C GLY A 18 -1.23 -17.51 -0.20
N ASP A 19 -1.56 -17.55 1.08
CA ASP A 19 -2.93 -17.73 1.55
C ASP A 19 -3.84 -16.58 1.11
N SER A 20 -5.09 -16.90 0.80
CA SER A 20 -6.11 -15.90 0.47
C SER A 20 -6.47 -15.06 1.70
N ILE A 21 -6.85 -13.82 1.45
CA ILE A 21 -7.34 -12.89 2.48
C ILE A 21 -8.86 -12.80 2.37
N PRO A 22 -9.62 -12.88 3.48
CA PRO A 22 -11.05 -12.63 3.49
C PRO A 22 -11.40 -11.27 2.89
N LEU A 23 -12.47 -11.20 2.09
CA LEU A 23 -12.88 -9.96 1.43
C LEU A 23 -13.20 -8.86 2.43
N GLU A 24 -13.80 -9.19 3.56
CA GLU A 24 -14.11 -8.22 4.64
C GLU A 24 -12.86 -7.56 5.25
N ASP A 25 -11.74 -8.31 5.29
CA ASP A 25 -10.46 -7.75 5.74
C ASP A 25 -9.88 -6.80 4.69
N LEU A 26 -9.97 -7.16 3.40
CA LEU A 26 -9.56 -6.29 2.30
C LEU A 26 -10.38 -5.00 2.25
N GLU A 27 -11.71 -5.11 2.41
CA GLU A 27 -12.61 -3.96 2.50
C GLU A 27 -12.25 -3.05 3.69
N THR A 28 -11.97 -3.62 4.87
CA THR A 28 -11.52 -2.87 6.04
C THR A 28 -10.21 -2.11 5.77
N ILE A 29 -9.27 -2.75 5.08
CA ILE A 29 -7.98 -2.14 4.74
C ILE A 29 -8.17 -0.99 3.73
N VAL A 30 -9.00 -1.19 2.71
CA VAL A 30 -9.32 -0.14 1.73
C VAL A 30 -10.06 1.01 2.40
N ASP A 31 -11.01 0.72 3.28
CA ASP A 31 -11.74 1.76 4.02
C ASP A 31 -10.82 2.63 4.88
N ALA A 32 -9.81 2.03 5.51
CA ALA A 32 -8.78 2.80 6.23
C ALA A 32 -8.02 3.76 5.29
N GLY A 33 -7.72 3.34 4.06
CA GLY A 33 -7.13 4.20 3.03
C GLY A 33 -8.07 5.35 2.65
N ARG A 34 -9.35 5.04 2.40
CA ARG A 34 -10.39 6.03 2.07
C ARG A 34 -10.57 7.09 3.17
N LEU A 35 -10.32 6.75 4.42
CA LEU A 35 -10.44 7.66 5.58
C LEU A 35 -9.22 8.54 5.80
N ALA A 36 -8.22 8.50 4.93
CA ALA A 36 -7.06 9.38 5.03
C ALA A 36 -7.43 10.85 4.84
N ALA A 37 -6.60 11.73 5.40
CA ALA A 37 -6.70 13.15 5.10
C ALA A 37 -6.31 13.44 3.65
N SER A 38 -6.96 14.43 3.02
CA SER A 38 -6.59 14.92 1.69
C SER A 38 -6.72 16.43 1.59
N GLY A 39 -5.96 17.04 0.70
CA GLY A 39 -5.97 18.48 0.48
C GLY A 39 -7.39 18.98 0.18
N THR A 40 -7.93 19.86 1.02
CA THR A 40 -9.31 20.39 0.94
C THR A 40 -10.40 19.30 0.85
N ASN A 41 -10.10 18.10 1.37
CA ASN A 41 -10.99 16.93 1.35
C ASN A 41 -11.38 16.48 -0.08
N ARG A 42 -10.47 16.60 -1.04
CA ARG A 42 -10.71 16.22 -2.45
C ARG A 42 -10.81 14.74 -2.69
N GLN A 43 -10.14 13.92 -1.88
CA GLN A 43 -10.20 12.46 -1.95
C GLN A 43 -9.90 11.92 -3.37
N PRO A 44 -8.73 12.24 -3.96
CA PRO A 44 -8.43 12.00 -5.37
C PRO A 44 -8.00 10.56 -5.68
N TRP A 45 -8.40 9.61 -4.87
CA TRP A 45 -8.02 8.19 -4.96
C TRP A 45 -9.16 7.29 -5.40
N ASP A 46 -8.77 6.25 -6.13
CA ASP A 46 -9.54 5.02 -6.33
C ASP A 46 -8.65 3.83 -5.95
N PHE A 47 -9.28 2.72 -5.57
CA PHE A 47 -8.59 1.53 -5.15
C PHE A 47 -9.08 0.33 -5.95
N ILE A 48 -8.16 -0.45 -6.53
CA ILE A 48 -8.47 -1.70 -7.21
C ILE A 48 -7.93 -2.84 -6.36
N VAL A 49 -8.81 -3.70 -5.88
CA VAL A 49 -8.43 -4.89 -5.12
C VAL A 49 -8.27 -6.06 -6.09
N ILE A 50 -7.08 -6.65 -6.14
CA ILE A 50 -6.71 -7.74 -7.03
C ILE A 50 -6.47 -8.99 -6.18
N THR A 51 -7.32 -9.99 -6.34
CA THR A 51 -7.20 -11.33 -5.73
C THR A 51 -7.00 -12.43 -6.76
N ASP A 52 -7.24 -12.12 -8.04
CA ASP A 52 -7.03 -13.03 -9.15
C ASP A 52 -5.55 -13.36 -9.35
N ARG A 53 -5.23 -14.64 -9.28
CA ARG A 53 -3.85 -15.15 -9.35
C ARG A 53 -3.18 -14.83 -10.68
N GLU A 54 -3.93 -14.90 -11.80
CA GLU A 54 -3.37 -14.61 -13.12
C GLU A 54 -2.96 -13.13 -13.22
N THR A 55 -3.77 -12.23 -12.69
CA THR A 55 -3.47 -10.79 -12.65
C THR A 55 -2.29 -10.49 -11.71
N ILE A 56 -2.23 -11.12 -10.53
CA ILE A 56 -1.08 -11.01 -9.62
C ILE A 56 0.20 -11.50 -10.30
N ASP A 57 0.14 -12.60 -11.05
CA ASP A 57 1.28 -13.12 -11.78
C ASP A 57 1.76 -12.19 -12.91
N LYS A 58 0.88 -11.43 -13.51
CA LYS A 58 1.24 -10.37 -14.46
C LYS A 58 1.88 -9.14 -13.78
N LEU A 59 1.42 -8.79 -12.57
CA LEU A 59 1.96 -7.67 -11.80
C LEU A 59 3.32 -7.98 -11.13
N LYS A 60 3.59 -9.25 -10.79
CA LYS A 60 4.87 -9.65 -10.12
C LYS A 60 6.12 -9.40 -10.95
N VAL A 61 5.99 -9.05 -12.23
CA VAL A 61 7.16 -8.64 -13.04
C VAL A 61 7.81 -7.36 -12.53
N ALA A 62 7.11 -6.54 -11.75
CA ALA A 62 7.69 -5.42 -11.02
C ALA A 62 8.63 -5.93 -9.90
N ALA A 63 8.20 -6.92 -9.14
CA ALA A 63 9.01 -7.54 -8.08
C ALA A 63 8.52 -8.98 -7.84
N GLN A 64 9.36 -9.97 -8.11
CA GLN A 64 8.98 -11.40 -8.14
C GLN A 64 8.30 -11.88 -6.85
N TRP A 65 8.71 -11.38 -5.70
CA TRP A 65 8.12 -11.73 -4.40
C TRP A 65 6.63 -11.32 -4.27
N MET A 66 6.14 -10.38 -5.08
CA MET A 66 4.72 -10.00 -5.09
C MET A 66 3.81 -11.17 -5.48
N GLY A 67 4.33 -12.14 -6.24
CA GLY A 67 3.61 -13.36 -6.61
C GLY A 67 3.20 -14.23 -5.42
N THR A 68 3.78 -14.04 -4.23
CA THR A 68 3.39 -14.75 -3.00
C THR A 68 2.33 -14.01 -2.18
N ALA A 69 1.92 -12.81 -2.58
CA ALA A 69 0.88 -12.05 -1.88
C ALA A 69 -0.49 -12.72 -2.00
N GLY A 70 -1.30 -12.61 -0.96
CA GLY A 70 -2.70 -13.06 -0.96
C GLY A 70 -3.61 -12.12 -1.75
N ALA A 71 -3.26 -10.84 -1.81
CA ALA A 71 -3.92 -9.81 -2.61
C ALA A 71 -2.94 -8.67 -2.94
N ILE A 72 -3.28 -7.87 -3.94
CA ILE A 72 -2.61 -6.59 -4.24
C ILE A 72 -3.69 -5.51 -4.30
N ILE A 73 -3.46 -4.38 -3.62
CA ILE A 73 -4.30 -3.18 -3.81
C ILE A 73 -3.52 -2.21 -4.69
N ALA A 74 -4.08 -1.88 -5.85
CA ALA A 74 -3.56 -0.83 -6.72
C ALA A 74 -4.21 0.50 -6.33
N VAL A 75 -3.39 1.49 -6.04
CA VAL A 75 -3.83 2.85 -5.68
C VAL A 75 -3.75 3.72 -6.93
N VAL A 76 -4.91 4.17 -7.36
CA VAL A 76 -5.08 5.02 -8.55
C VAL A 76 -5.41 6.43 -8.09
N MET A 77 -4.76 7.42 -8.69
CA MET A 77 -4.88 8.83 -8.29
C MET A 77 -5.31 9.72 -9.45
N ASP A 78 -6.11 10.72 -9.14
CA ASP A 78 -6.39 11.83 -10.02
C ASP A 78 -5.28 12.90 -9.89
N PRO A 79 -4.39 13.05 -10.88
CA PRO A 79 -3.26 13.97 -10.83
C PRO A 79 -3.66 15.43 -10.99
N SER A 80 -4.93 15.76 -11.26
CA SER A 80 -5.43 17.13 -11.30
C SER A 80 -5.44 17.80 -9.92
N SER A 81 -5.46 16.99 -8.84
CA SER A 81 -5.27 17.49 -7.48
C SER A 81 -3.82 17.90 -7.25
N ARG A 82 -3.58 19.11 -6.73
CA ARG A 82 -2.24 19.62 -6.47
C ARG A 82 -1.41 18.72 -5.54
N TRP A 83 -2.07 18.06 -4.59
CA TRP A 83 -1.44 17.25 -3.54
C TRP A 83 -1.71 15.74 -3.69
N TRP A 84 -1.99 15.30 -4.92
CA TRP A 84 -2.39 13.90 -5.16
C TRP A 84 -1.37 12.87 -4.65
N LYS A 85 -0.07 13.19 -4.67
CA LYS A 85 0.97 12.28 -4.14
C LYS A 85 0.96 12.20 -2.63
N GLU A 86 0.83 13.34 -1.96
CA GLU A 86 0.73 13.44 -0.51
C GLU A 86 -0.55 12.77 -0.02
N ASP A 87 -1.67 13.04 -0.68
CA ASP A 87 -2.97 12.44 -0.40
C ASP A 87 -2.91 10.91 -0.58
N GLY A 88 -2.36 10.42 -1.70
CA GLY A 88 -2.15 9.00 -1.95
C GLY A 88 -1.21 8.35 -0.94
N SER A 89 -0.16 9.06 -0.53
CA SER A 89 0.77 8.58 0.50
C SER A 89 0.08 8.40 1.86
N ALA A 90 -0.78 9.34 2.24
CA ALA A 90 -1.57 9.25 3.47
C ALA A 90 -2.52 8.04 3.42
N ALA A 91 -3.22 7.83 2.29
CA ALA A 91 -4.10 6.69 2.09
C ALA A 91 -3.33 5.35 2.18
N VAL A 92 -2.20 5.24 1.49
CA VAL A 92 -1.36 4.03 1.55
C VAL A 92 -0.86 3.77 2.96
N GLN A 93 -0.39 4.80 3.68
CA GLN A 93 0.09 4.62 5.06
C GLN A 93 -1.03 4.08 5.98
N ASN A 94 -2.27 4.57 5.84
CA ASN A 94 -3.40 4.04 6.59
C ASN A 94 -3.65 2.55 6.26
N MET A 95 -3.61 2.17 4.98
CA MET A 95 -3.76 0.77 4.57
C MET A 95 -2.67 -0.14 5.14
N LEU A 96 -1.40 0.31 5.15
CA LEU A 96 -0.29 -0.45 5.74
C LEU A 96 -0.50 -0.67 7.25
N LEU A 97 -1.02 0.33 7.97
CA LEU A 97 -1.33 0.22 9.39
C LEU A 97 -2.53 -0.70 9.64
N ALA A 98 -3.59 -0.58 8.86
CA ALA A 98 -4.77 -1.44 8.94
C ALA A 98 -4.41 -2.90 8.65
N SER A 99 -3.57 -3.17 7.64
CA SER A 99 -3.04 -4.51 7.35
C SER A 99 -2.32 -5.09 8.57
N THR A 100 -1.41 -4.31 9.18
CA THR A 100 -0.68 -4.73 10.38
C THR A 100 -1.63 -4.99 11.56
N ALA A 101 -2.63 -4.14 11.76
CA ALA A 101 -3.61 -4.28 12.83
C ALA A 101 -4.47 -5.55 12.67
N ARG A 102 -4.71 -6.00 11.43
CA ARG A 102 -5.41 -7.25 11.09
C ARG A 102 -4.48 -8.48 11.08
N GLY A 103 -3.17 -8.31 11.31
CA GLY A 103 -2.19 -9.41 11.33
C GLY A 103 -1.57 -9.72 9.97
N TYR A 104 -1.82 -8.90 8.94
CA TYR A 104 -1.24 -9.06 7.62
C TYR A 104 0.04 -8.24 7.47
N GLY A 105 0.99 -8.80 6.74
CA GLY A 105 2.13 -8.08 6.19
C GLY A 105 1.73 -7.31 4.94
N SER A 106 2.39 -6.20 4.69
CA SER A 106 2.20 -5.39 3.47
C SER A 106 3.46 -4.65 3.09
N CYS A 107 3.53 -4.17 1.84
CA CYS A 107 4.65 -3.40 1.35
C CYS A 107 4.19 -2.32 0.36
N TRP A 108 4.91 -1.21 0.33
CA TRP A 108 4.78 -0.14 -0.67
C TRP A 108 5.65 -0.48 -1.87
N VAL A 109 5.06 -0.61 -3.07
CA VAL A 109 5.78 -0.87 -4.32
C VAL A 109 5.47 0.23 -5.33
N GLU A 110 6.39 1.17 -5.49
CA GLU A 110 6.30 2.28 -6.44
C GLU A 110 7.46 2.25 -7.44
N GLY A 111 8.71 2.32 -6.97
CA GLY A 111 9.89 2.45 -7.81
C GLY A 111 10.02 1.36 -8.88
N ASP A 112 9.74 0.11 -8.53
CA ASP A 112 9.77 -1.02 -9.46
C ASP A 112 8.54 -1.07 -10.38
N MET A 113 7.44 -0.43 -9.97
CA MET A 113 6.18 -0.32 -10.72
C MET A 113 6.25 0.80 -11.75
N LEU A 114 6.80 1.97 -11.42
CA LEU A 114 6.80 3.18 -12.27
C LEU A 114 7.26 2.94 -13.72
N PRO A 115 8.34 2.17 -14.01
CA PRO A 115 8.76 1.90 -15.38
C PRO A 115 7.73 1.11 -16.21
N ARG A 116 6.73 0.53 -15.54
CA ARG A 116 5.68 -0.33 -16.12
C ARG A 116 4.29 0.25 -15.93
N GLU A 117 4.18 1.51 -15.51
CA GLU A 117 2.89 2.13 -15.16
C GLU A 117 1.87 1.95 -16.28
N GLU A 118 2.21 2.29 -17.51
CA GLU A 118 1.27 2.19 -18.64
C GLU A 118 0.86 0.74 -18.95
N GLN A 119 1.78 -0.21 -18.82
CA GLN A 119 1.46 -1.64 -18.97
C GLN A 119 0.45 -2.09 -17.92
N PHE A 120 0.64 -1.67 -16.67
CA PHE A 120 -0.24 -2.06 -15.57
C PHE A 120 -1.58 -1.30 -15.59
N LYS A 121 -1.58 -0.04 -16.03
CA LYS A 121 -2.82 0.70 -16.29
C LYS A 121 -3.68 -0.02 -17.31
N ALA A 122 -3.10 -0.44 -18.44
CA ALA A 122 -3.80 -1.19 -19.47
C ALA A 122 -4.34 -2.55 -18.93
N LEU A 123 -3.53 -3.25 -18.13
CA LEU A 123 -3.92 -4.53 -17.50
C LEU A 123 -5.12 -4.37 -16.54
N LEU A 124 -5.13 -3.27 -15.77
CA LEU A 124 -6.12 -3.02 -14.71
C LEU A 124 -7.30 -2.16 -15.17
N GLY A 125 -7.32 -1.72 -16.43
CA GLY A 125 -8.36 -0.84 -16.95
C GLY A 125 -8.36 0.57 -16.35
N VAL A 126 -7.20 1.06 -15.92
CA VAL A 126 -7.07 2.41 -15.35
C VAL A 126 -7.18 3.45 -16.48
N PRO A 127 -8.06 4.48 -16.36
CA PRO A 127 -8.19 5.53 -17.36
C PRO A 127 -6.87 6.26 -17.65
N GLU A 128 -6.71 6.73 -18.89
CA GLU A 128 -5.46 7.38 -19.36
C GLU A 128 -5.11 8.62 -18.52
N GLU A 129 -6.10 9.42 -18.14
CA GLU A 129 -5.96 10.63 -17.34
C GLU A 129 -5.58 10.38 -15.88
N LYS A 130 -5.73 9.15 -15.39
CA LYS A 130 -5.36 8.77 -14.01
C LYS A 130 -3.96 8.17 -13.95
N ARG A 131 -3.37 8.20 -12.77
CA ARG A 131 -2.06 7.65 -12.48
C ARG A 131 -2.19 6.39 -11.61
N LEU A 132 -1.50 5.34 -11.98
CA LEU A 132 -1.26 4.23 -11.07
C LEU A 132 -0.11 4.63 -10.14
N PHE A 133 -0.44 4.92 -8.88
CA PHE A 133 0.53 5.53 -7.95
C PHE A 133 1.37 4.48 -7.23
N VAL A 134 0.74 3.48 -6.66
CA VAL A 134 1.40 2.46 -5.81
C VAL A 134 0.67 1.13 -5.96
N LEU A 135 1.43 0.03 -5.93
CA LEU A 135 0.90 -1.30 -5.66
C LEU A 135 1.20 -1.65 -4.19
N VAL A 136 0.19 -2.16 -3.49
CA VAL A 136 0.29 -2.59 -2.09
C VAL A 136 0.02 -4.09 -2.02
N PRO A 137 1.03 -4.95 -2.16
CA PRO A 137 0.91 -6.39 -1.88
C PRO A 137 0.63 -6.61 -0.41
N ILE A 138 -0.33 -7.51 -0.12
CA ILE A 138 -0.78 -7.86 1.23
C ILE A 138 -0.87 -9.37 1.33
N GLY A 139 -0.51 -9.93 2.49
CA GLY A 139 -0.59 -11.37 2.72
C GLY A 139 -0.27 -11.75 4.15
N VAL A 140 -0.49 -13.02 4.47
CA VAL A 140 0.00 -13.61 5.72
C VAL A 140 1.53 -13.66 5.64
N PRO A 141 2.27 -13.00 6.54
CA PRO A 141 3.72 -12.98 6.48
C PRO A 141 4.30 -14.35 6.86
N VAL A 142 5.29 -14.84 6.12
CA VAL A 142 6.08 -16.00 6.52
C VAL A 142 6.87 -15.66 7.79
N GLU A 143 7.40 -14.44 7.85
CA GLU A 143 8.10 -13.87 8.98
C GLU A 143 7.92 -12.36 9.05
N TRP A 144 8.02 -11.78 10.24
CA TRP A 144 8.03 -10.34 10.42
C TRP A 144 9.46 -9.80 10.40
N PRO A 145 9.79 -8.84 9.52
CA PRO A 145 11.10 -8.23 9.50
C PRO A 145 11.40 -7.47 10.81
N THR A 146 12.62 -7.61 11.31
CA THR A 146 13.09 -7.00 12.58
C THR A 146 13.87 -5.71 12.40
N LYS A 147 13.85 -5.12 11.19
CA LYS A 147 14.64 -3.92 10.86
C LYS A 147 14.29 -2.75 11.77
N GLU A 148 15.27 -2.25 12.46
CA GLU A 148 15.11 -1.15 13.41
C GLU A 148 14.92 0.20 12.71
N LYS A 149 14.36 1.14 13.45
CA LYS A 149 14.24 2.54 13.09
C LYS A 149 15.29 3.34 13.85
N LYS A 150 15.62 4.54 13.35
CA LYS A 150 16.41 5.51 14.12
C LYS A 150 15.78 5.75 15.48
N SER A 151 16.60 6.05 16.48
CA SER A 151 16.10 6.46 17.79
C SER A 151 15.37 7.80 17.70
N LEU A 152 14.52 8.09 18.67
CA LEU A 152 13.81 9.37 18.70
C LEU A 152 14.77 10.54 18.80
N GLU A 153 15.86 10.39 19.56
CA GLU A 153 16.89 11.41 19.80
C GLU A 153 17.64 11.79 18.52
N GLU A 154 17.80 10.84 17.57
CA GLU A 154 18.44 11.13 16.27
C GLU A 154 17.60 11.99 15.33
N VAL A 155 16.30 12.17 15.58
CA VAL A 155 15.38 12.82 14.65
C VAL A 155 14.52 13.91 15.29
N LEU A 156 14.55 14.03 16.62
CA LEU A 156 13.76 15.01 17.36
C LEU A 156 14.64 16.22 17.72
N HIS A 157 14.23 17.38 17.29
CA HIS A 157 14.81 18.66 17.64
C HIS A 157 13.74 19.54 18.26
N TRP A 158 14.08 20.27 19.32
CA TRP A 158 13.19 21.20 19.98
C TRP A 158 13.49 22.63 19.52
N GLU A 159 12.44 23.37 19.16
CA GLU A 159 12.46 24.79 18.77
C GLU A 159 13.24 25.06 17.45
N ARG A 160 14.36 24.41 17.23
CA ARG A 160 15.22 24.57 16.05
C ARG A 160 16.02 23.30 15.76
N TYR A 161 16.51 23.18 14.54
CA TYR A 161 17.40 22.09 14.10
C TYR A 161 18.75 22.18 14.80
#